data_af92b13c3c4edc35769e521085fc1562
#
_entry.id   af92b13c3c4edc35769e521085fc1562
#
_cell.length_a   1.000
_cell.length_b   1.000
_cell.length_c   1.000
_cell.angle_alpha   90.00
_cell.angle_beta   90.00
_cell.angle_gamma   90.00
#
_symmetry.space_group_name_H-M   'P 1'
#
loop_
_entity.id
_entity.type
_entity.pdbx_description
1 polymer ?
#
loop_
_entity_poly.entity_id
_entity_poly.type
_entity_poly.pdbx_seq_one_letter_code
_entity_poly.pdbx_strand_id
1 'polypeptide(L)'
;MALAINIEDLLNKQKIESNRIEFKKGWNPAGIYHSVCAFANDFDDLGGGYIVVGVDTDDDTGMAIRPVEGVPVEKIDGILQEMVGYNNKMSPYYMPRTSIEEVDGKQVLVIWCPAGINRPYSVPENVTARSGSKEYFYIRSGTSSIIAKGEVLDELRELASRVPFDERGNPDIKVEDISTLLLREYLVKVGSKLANELYERPLSEILEQMDLYVGPSENRMLRNVAAMMFCENPSKFFKRTQVEVVFFPEGRLVNPNNMYEAPIITGSVTQIIERTLEYLNRMVVMQSIIKPKNDNHSIKFYTYPYQALEESVTNSLYHRDYREWEPVVITIEPKGITIQNVGGPDRSIPSADISRGELLISKRYRNRRLGEYLKELELTEGRSTGIPTIQNVLKTNGSPRAVVVTDEERTFFRITIPCHEAAGNVIADIATREKIKDRLQEMTKKIPDVLKDVLKDVQKDVLKELSERQVVILELIYTSPEATLIEMSRKLKVSDKTIQREFTAIRKLGINIERQDGRKEGKWVIKIEK
;
A
#
# COMPACT_ATOMS: atom_id res chain seq x y z
N MET A 1 25.07 14.78 -12.80
CA MET A 1 23.67 15.26 -12.80
C MET A 1 23.70 16.61 -12.15
N ALA A 2 23.26 17.68 -12.80
CA ALA A 2 23.27 19.01 -12.21
C ALA A 2 22.36 19.05 -10.97
N LEU A 3 22.81 19.67 -9.90
CA LEU A 3 21.98 19.92 -8.72
C LEU A 3 21.04 21.09 -9.01
N ALA A 4 19.86 21.08 -8.41
CA ALA A 4 18.88 22.17 -8.55
C ALA A 4 19.25 23.40 -7.70
N ILE A 5 20.53 23.78 -7.68
CA ILE A 5 21.04 24.91 -6.91
C ILE A 5 22.07 25.67 -7.71
N ASN A 6 22.10 26.98 -7.51
CA ASN A 6 23.14 27.85 -8.05
C ASN A 6 24.31 27.90 -7.07
N ILE A 7 25.48 27.45 -7.50
CA ILE A 7 26.70 27.47 -6.66
C ILE A 7 27.05 28.87 -6.18
N GLU A 8 26.84 29.91 -6.99
CA GLU A 8 27.07 31.29 -6.59
C GLU A 8 26.12 31.75 -5.46
N ASP A 9 24.92 31.16 -5.39
CA ASP A 9 24.01 31.45 -4.28
C ASP A 9 24.53 30.82 -2.96
N LEU A 10 25.15 29.62 -3.02
CA LEU A 10 25.80 29.03 -1.86
C LEU A 10 26.99 29.86 -1.37
N LEU A 11 27.81 30.37 -2.30
CA LEU A 11 29.03 31.14 -1.96
C LEU A 11 28.76 32.59 -1.58
N ASN A 12 27.75 33.22 -2.18
CA ASN A 12 27.53 34.68 -2.06
C ASN A 12 26.34 35.05 -1.17
N LYS A 13 25.22 34.30 -1.20
CA LYS A 13 24.02 34.60 -0.41
C LYS A 13 24.09 33.99 1.00
N GLN A 14 24.70 32.82 1.12
CA GLN A 14 24.98 32.19 2.42
C GLN A 14 26.47 32.35 2.70
N LYS A 15 26.86 33.59 2.99
CA LYS A 15 28.27 34.03 3.06
C LYS A 15 29.10 33.30 4.11
N ILE A 16 28.50 32.60 5.07
CA ILE A 16 29.13 32.01 6.24
C ILE A 16 28.78 30.55 6.28
N GLU A 17 29.71 29.68 6.66
CA GLU A 17 29.41 28.31 7.06
C GLU A 17 28.23 28.29 8.05
N SER A 18 27.31 27.42 7.81
CA SER A 18 26.07 27.35 8.59
C SER A 18 25.70 25.92 8.91
N ASN A 19 24.62 25.73 9.65
CA ASN A 19 24.06 24.40 9.90
C ASN A 19 23.76 23.62 8.61
N ARG A 20 23.71 24.30 7.44
CA ARG A 20 23.41 23.67 6.13
C ARG A 20 24.57 23.66 5.14
N ILE A 21 25.67 24.38 5.39
CA ILE A 21 26.78 24.50 4.47
C ILE A 21 28.08 24.20 5.18
N GLU A 22 28.95 23.44 4.52
CA GLU A 22 30.29 23.12 4.94
C GLU A 22 31.26 23.36 3.81
N PHE A 23 32.24 24.25 3.99
CA PHE A 23 33.33 24.43 3.02
C PHE A 23 34.53 23.58 3.39
N LYS A 24 35.18 23.00 2.38
CA LYS A 24 36.40 22.19 2.54
C LYS A 24 37.43 22.59 1.50
N LYS A 25 38.57 23.03 1.95
CA LYS A 25 39.70 23.39 1.09
C LYS A 25 40.13 22.25 0.15
N GLY A 26 40.05 20.99 0.61
CA GLY A 26 40.46 19.83 -0.16
C GLY A 26 39.73 18.56 0.26
N TRP A 27 40.05 17.46 -0.42
CA TRP A 27 39.44 16.17 -0.15
C TRP A 27 40.02 15.56 1.14
N ASN A 28 39.21 15.54 2.19
CA ASN A 28 39.44 14.86 3.46
C ASN A 28 38.31 13.88 3.75
N PRO A 29 38.40 12.61 3.34
CA PRO A 29 37.28 11.66 3.45
C PRO A 29 36.72 11.52 4.85
N ALA A 30 37.57 11.43 5.89
CA ALA A 30 37.10 11.24 7.26
C ALA A 30 36.24 12.43 7.72
N GLY A 31 36.76 13.65 7.62
CA GLY A 31 36.00 14.85 8.00
C GLY A 31 34.75 15.10 7.14
N ILE A 32 34.86 14.83 5.83
CA ILE A 32 33.73 14.98 4.92
C ILE A 32 32.61 14.01 5.27
N TYR A 33 32.92 12.73 5.56
CA TYR A 33 31.88 11.74 5.88
C TYR A 33 31.29 11.92 7.29
N HIS A 34 31.99 12.58 8.22
CA HIS A 34 31.35 13.07 9.45
C HIS A 34 30.25 14.10 9.13
N SER A 35 30.54 15.03 8.21
CA SER A 35 29.55 16.04 7.77
C SER A 35 28.44 15.42 6.93
N VAL A 36 28.72 14.46 6.04
CA VAL A 36 27.70 13.70 5.31
C VAL A 36 26.75 13.01 6.30
N CYS A 37 27.29 12.35 7.33
CA CYS A 37 26.48 11.69 8.36
C CYS A 37 25.64 12.70 9.16
N ALA A 38 26.24 13.83 9.54
CA ALA A 38 25.54 14.86 10.30
C ALA A 38 24.39 15.50 9.50
N PHE A 39 24.61 15.78 8.20
CA PHE A 39 23.54 16.28 7.33
C PHE A 39 22.48 15.22 7.04
N ALA A 40 22.86 13.94 6.88
CA ALA A 40 21.89 12.86 6.72
C ALA A 40 21.02 12.69 7.96
N ASN A 41 21.56 12.90 9.16
CA ASN A 41 20.83 12.87 10.43
C ASN A 41 19.90 14.07 10.63
N ASP A 42 20.26 15.23 10.05
CA ASP A 42 19.39 16.41 10.00
C ASP A 42 18.70 16.71 11.34
N PHE A 43 19.54 16.86 12.38
CA PHE A 43 19.08 17.00 13.77
C PHE A 43 18.14 18.21 13.99
N ASP A 44 18.43 19.32 13.28
CA ASP A 44 17.66 20.56 13.36
C ASP A 44 16.48 20.63 12.38
N ASP A 45 16.20 19.51 11.62
CA ASP A 45 15.13 19.41 10.61
C ASP A 45 15.18 20.50 9.53
N LEU A 46 16.39 20.80 9.03
CA LEU A 46 16.64 21.83 8.01
C LEU A 46 16.61 21.29 6.57
N GLY A 47 16.37 19.97 6.39
CA GLY A 47 16.35 19.31 5.10
C GLY A 47 17.74 18.85 4.59
N GLY A 48 18.72 18.73 5.50
CA GLY A 48 20.09 18.34 5.18
C GLY A 48 20.99 19.51 4.81
N GLY A 49 22.07 19.29 4.04
CA GLY A 49 23.04 20.34 3.75
C GLY A 49 23.99 20.06 2.59
N TYR A 50 24.89 20.97 2.37
CA TYR A 50 25.86 20.95 1.28
C TYR A 50 27.29 20.96 1.80
N ILE A 51 28.16 20.17 1.17
CA ILE A 51 29.59 20.20 1.37
C ILE A 51 30.22 20.65 0.05
N VAL A 52 30.96 21.75 0.07
CA VAL A 52 31.64 22.29 -1.10
C VAL A 52 33.14 22.07 -0.94
N VAL A 53 33.71 21.21 -1.77
CA VAL A 53 35.12 20.86 -1.75
C VAL A 53 35.88 21.65 -2.80
N GLY A 54 36.99 22.23 -2.43
CA GLY A 54 37.82 23.16 -3.23
C GLY A 54 37.63 24.62 -2.83
N VAL A 55 36.95 24.87 -1.71
CA VAL A 55 36.71 26.21 -1.16
C VAL A 55 37.28 26.29 0.23
N ASP A 56 38.16 27.25 0.47
CA ASP A 56 38.71 27.59 1.78
C ASP A 56 37.85 28.67 2.45
N THR A 57 37.90 28.76 3.77
CA THR A 57 37.18 29.76 4.56
C THR A 57 38.16 30.64 5.33
N ASP A 58 37.76 31.88 5.50
CA ASP A 58 38.41 32.81 6.38
C ASP A 58 38.13 32.43 7.84
N ASP A 59 39.18 32.25 8.62
CA ASP A 59 39.07 31.76 10.01
C ASP A 59 38.30 32.69 10.94
N ASP A 60 38.32 34.03 10.67
CA ASP A 60 37.66 34.99 11.54
C ASP A 60 36.19 35.20 11.17
N THR A 61 35.85 35.13 9.90
CA THR A 61 34.52 35.45 9.39
C THR A 61 33.71 34.24 8.93
N GLY A 62 34.34 33.06 8.72
CA GLY A 62 33.71 31.88 8.16
C GLY A 62 33.25 32.04 6.71
N MET A 63 33.69 33.13 6.02
CA MET A 63 33.32 33.40 4.63
C MET A 63 34.20 32.63 3.67
N ALA A 64 33.61 32.18 2.55
CA ALA A 64 34.37 31.57 1.45
C ALA A 64 35.45 32.51 0.92
N ILE A 65 36.71 32.06 0.86
CA ILE A 65 37.81 32.83 0.27
C ILE A 65 37.74 32.69 -1.25
N ARG A 66 37.85 33.86 -1.93
CA ARG A 66 37.86 33.92 -3.39
C ARG A 66 39.16 34.65 -3.89
N PRO A 67 39.72 34.28 -5.05
CA PRO A 67 39.29 33.15 -5.91
C PRO A 67 39.44 31.79 -5.23
N VAL A 68 38.54 30.86 -5.51
CA VAL A 68 38.54 29.54 -4.89
C VAL A 68 39.82 28.75 -5.29
N GLU A 69 40.24 27.83 -4.44
CA GLU A 69 41.40 26.94 -4.76
C GLU A 69 41.05 25.89 -5.82
N GLY A 70 39.80 25.39 -5.78
CA GLY A 70 39.32 24.35 -6.66
C GLY A 70 39.84 22.95 -6.34
N VAL A 71 39.29 21.96 -7.02
CA VAL A 71 39.73 20.57 -7.01
C VAL A 71 40.40 20.27 -8.35
N PRO A 72 41.65 19.72 -8.37
CA PRO A 72 42.29 19.32 -9.62
C PRO A 72 41.43 18.35 -10.42
N VAL A 73 41.22 18.63 -11.70
CA VAL A 73 40.27 17.88 -12.58
C VAL A 73 40.62 16.39 -12.61
N GLU A 74 41.92 16.09 -12.65
CA GLU A 74 42.44 14.71 -12.68
C GLU A 74 42.15 13.90 -11.40
N LYS A 75 41.80 14.56 -10.29
CA LYS A 75 41.47 13.89 -9.02
C LYS A 75 39.97 13.64 -8.84
N ILE A 76 39.12 14.34 -9.59
CA ILE A 76 37.65 14.30 -9.36
C ILE A 76 37.12 12.89 -9.54
N ASP A 77 37.44 12.19 -10.63
CA ASP A 77 36.98 10.84 -10.88
C ASP A 77 37.43 9.86 -9.80
N GLY A 78 38.69 9.99 -9.31
CA GLY A 78 39.19 9.20 -8.20
C GLY A 78 38.40 9.44 -6.91
N ILE A 79 38.06 10.71 -6.60
CA ILE A 79 37.24 11.08 -5.45
C ILE A 79 35.86 10.46 -5.55
N LEU A 80 35.20 10.55 -6.70
CA LEU A 80 33.86 9.97 -6.90
C LEU A 80 33.86 8.45 -6.76
N GLN A 81 34.93 7.77 -7.23
CA GLN A 81 35.09 6.32 -7.04
C GLN A 81 35.28 5.95 -5.56
N GLU A 82 36.12 6.71 -4.83
CA GLU A 82 36.30 6.51 -3.39
C GLU A 82 35.00 6.69 -2.62
N MET A 83 34.18 7.69 -2.98
CA MET A 83 32.88 7.95 -2.37
C MET A 83 31.95 6.73 -2.43
N VAL A 84 31.96 5.97 -3.52
CA VAL A 84 31.16 4.74 -3.62
C VAL A 84 31.51 3.75 -2.49
N GLY A 85 32.80 3.59 -2.22
CA GLY A 85 33.30 2.76 -1.13
C GLY A 85 32.90 3.27 0.26
N TYR A 86 32.98 4.59 0.45
CA TYR A 86 32.64 5.21 1.74
C TYR A 86 31.14 5.27 2.00
N ASN A 87 30.29 5.42 0.97
CA ASN A 87 28.84 5.34 1.09
C ASN A 87 28.40 4.00 1.69
N ASN A 88 29.08 2.89 1.32
CA ASN A 88 28.83 1.56 1.86
C ASN A 88 29.24 1.40 3.34
N LYS A 89 30.00 2.34 3.89
CA LYS A 89 30.38 2.33 5.31
C LYS A 89 29.42 3.14 6.20
N MET A 90 28.44 3.80 5.59
CA MET A 90 27.37 4.41 6.36
C MET A 90 26.33 3.38 6.74
N SER A 91 25.83 3.43 7.95
CA SER A 91 24.79 2.53 8.46
C SER A 91 23.61 3.34 9.05
N PRO A 92 22.40 3.18 8.51
CA PRO A 92 22.03 2.52 7.25
C PRO A 92 22.78 3.09 6.03
N TYR A 93 22.74 2.35 4.90
CA TYR A 93 23.32 2.84 3.64
C TYR A 93 22.80 4.22 3.27
N TYR A 94 23.72 5.11 2.88
CA TYR A 94 23.37 6.47 2.45
C TYR A 94 24.27 6.92 1.30
N MET A 95 23.68 7.53 0.28
CA MET A 95 24.37 8.04 -0.88
C MET A 95 24.02 9.51 -1.10
N PRO A 96 24.94 10.47 -0.85
CA PRO A 96 24.76 11.86 -1.18
C PRO A 96 24.75 12.04 -2.71
N ARG A 97 24.25 13.17 -3.18
CA ARG A 97 24.29 13.55 -4.59
C ARG A 97 25.47 14.49 -4.84
N THR A 98 26.10 14.37 -6.00
CA THR A 98 27.29 15.15 -6.35
C THR A 98 27.07 15.93 -7.64
N SER A 99 27.63 17.12 -7.70
CA SER A 99 27.77 17.93 -8.91
C SER A 99 29.15 18.54 -8.97
N ILE A 100 29.65 18.78 -10.17
CA ILE A 100 30.90 19.48 -10.42
C ILE A 100 30.52 20.82 -11.03
N GLU A 101 30.93 21.89 -10.37
CA GLU A 101 30.60 23.26 -10.75
C GLU A 101 31.87 24.06 -11.03
N GLU A 102 31.80 25.04 -11.92
CA GLU A 102 32.90 25.94 -12.23
C GLU A 102 32.74 27.26 -11.47
N VAL A 103 33.74 27.61 -10.67
CA VAL A 103 33.80 28.84 -9.88
C VAL A 103 35.18 29.47 -10.05
N ASP A 104 35.25 30.74 -10.39
CA ASP A 104 36.52 31.48 -10.60
C ASP A 104 37.46 30.79 -11.61
N GLY A 105 36.90 30.10 -12.62
CA GLY A 105 37.66 29.32 -13.61
C GLY A 105 38.27 28.02 -13.08
N LYS A 106 37.83 27.53 -11.93
CA LYS A 106 38.26 26.27 -11.30
C LYS A 106 37.08 25.36 -11.00
N GLN A 107 37.33 24.04 -10.98
CA GLN A 107 36.30 23.07 -10.65
C GLN A 107 36.17 22.92 -9.12
N VAL A 108 34.95 22.95 -8.61
CA VAL A 108 34.61 22.62 -7.22
C VAL A 108 33.66 21.43 -7.21
N LEU A 109 33.80 20.54 -6.21
CA LEU A 109 32.90 19.41 -6.02
C LEU A 109 31.86 19.78 -4.99
N VAL A 110 30.60 19.81 -5.40
CA VAL A 110 29.45 20.02 -4.51
C VAL A 110 28.86 18.67 -4.15
N ILE A 111 28.79 18.36 -2.86
CA ILE A 111 28.19 17.17 -2.30
C ILE A 111 26.93 17.60 -1.56
N TRP A 112 25.78 17.26 -2.12
CA TRP A 112 24.52 17.55 -1.46
C TRP A 112 24.02 16.34 -0.69
N CYS A 113 23.76 16.55 0.60
CA CYS A 113 23.35 15.56 1.58
C CYS A 113 21.92 15.87 2.02
N PRO A 114 20.87 15.39 1.32
CA PRO A 114 19.49 15.53 1.80
C PRO A 114 19.29 14.84 3.14
N ALA A 115 18.31 15.27 3.90
CA ALA A 115 17.88 14.58 5.11
C ALA A 115 17.60 13.10 4.81
N GLY A 116 18.22 12.22 5.56
CA GLY A 116 18.08 10.77 5.37
C GLY A 116 16.73 10.26 5.87
N ILE A 117 16.12 9.35 5.12
CA ILE A 117 14.80 8.78 5.45
C ILE A 117 14.87 7.67 6.51
N ASN A 118 16.05 7.06 6.70
CA ASN A 118 16.26 5.94 7.63
C ASN A 118 17.13 6.35 8.82
N ARG A 119 16.97 7.60 9.31
CA ARG A 119 17.67 8.09 10.49
C ARG A 119 17.46 7.18 11.72
N PRO A 120 18.43 7.05 12.64
CA PRO A 120 19.73 7.71 12.68
C PRO A 120 20.81 6.98 11.87
N TYR A 121 21.70 7.73 11.22
CA TYR A 121 22.85 7.23 10.48
C TYR A 121 24.11 7.28 11.32
N SER A 122 24.93 6.24 11.20
CA SER A 122 26.29 6.20 11.76
C SER A 122 27.34 6.08 10.65
N VAL A 123 28.58 6.45 10.98
CA VAL A 123 29.73 6.29 10.10
C VAL A 123 30.97 5.97 10.95
N PRO A 124 31.94 5.19 10.45
CA PRO A 124 33.20 5.00 11.14
C PRO A 124 33.94 6.33 11.39
N GLU A 125 34.53 6.48 12.57
CA GLU A 125 35.35 7.65 12.92
C GLU A 125 36.44 7.90 11.89
N ASN A 126 37.04 6.83 11.38
CA ASN A 126 37.96 6.88 10.23
C ASN A 126 37.39 6.04 9.08
N VAL A 127 36.74 6.70 8.13
CA VAL A 127 36.13 6.05 6.97
C VAL A 127 37.16 5.42 6.04
N THR A 128 38.42 5.85 6.09
CA THR A 128 39.52 5.30 5.26
C THR A 128 40.10 4.00 5.85
N ALA A 129 39.84 3.72 7.14
CA ALA A 129 40.34 2.51 7.78
C ALA A 129 39.75 1.25 7.12
N ARG A 130 40.59 0.21 6.94
CA ARG A 130 40.12 -1.06 6.36
C ARG A 130 39.24 -1.87 7.30
N SER A 131 39.50 -1.80 8.61
CA SER A 131 38.69 -2.45 9.66
C SER A 131 38.99 -1.84 11.03
N GLY A 132 38.13 -2.07 12.03
CA GLY A 132 38.36 -1.75 13.43
C GLY A 132 38.11 -0.30 13.85
N SER A 133 37.64 0.57 12.95
CA SER A 133 37.21 1.92 13.33
C SER A 133 35.88 1.87 14.05
N LYS A 134 35.71 2.60 15.14
CA LYS A 134 34.46 2.72 15.87
C LYS A 134 33.44 3.53 15.04
N GLU A 135 32.19 3.14 15.09
CA GLU A 135 31.10 3.88 14.46
C GLU A 135 30.49 4.87 15.42
N TYR A 136 30.18 6.06 14.90
CA TYR A 136 29.53 7.12 15.65
C TYR A 136 28.40 7.76 14.83
N PHE A 137 27.41 8.26 15.56
CA PHE A 137 26.36 9.12 15.01
C PHE A 137 26.84 10.57 15.09
N TYR A 138 26.79 11.27 13.97
CA TYR A 138 27.19 12.68 13.91
C TYR A 138 25.95 13.55 13.68
N ILE A 139 25.95 14.75 14.27
CA ILE A 139 24.96 15.81 14.07
C ILE A 139 25.66 17.12 13.81
N ARG A 140 24.95 18.09 13.23
CA ARG A 140 25.43 19.47 13.13
C ARG A 140 25.22 20.20 14.46
N SER A 141 26.18 21.00 14.82
CA SER A 141 26.09 21.97 15.93
C SER A 141 26.80 23.23 15.45
N GLY A 142 26.01 24.19 14.96
CA GLY A 142 26.54 25.33 14.24
C GLY A 142 27.32 24.90 12.98
N THR A 143 28.55 25.33 12.87
CA THR A 143 29.45 25.00 11.73
C THR A 143 30.17 23.66 11.88
N SER A 144 30.02 22.95 12.99
CA SER A 144 30.77 21.74 13.30
C SER A 144 29.94 20.48 13.25
N SER A 145 30.54 19.38 12.77
CA SER A 145 29.98 18.03 12.87
C SER A 145 30.50 17.35 14.13
N ILE A 146 29.61 17.11 15.11
CA ILE A 146 29.97 16.55 16.41
C ILE A 146 29.35 15.16 16.62
N ILE A 147 29.98 14.35 17.46
CA ILE A 147 29.45 13.03 17.83
C ILE A 147 28.26 13.21 18.78
N ALA A 148 27.11 12.65 18.42
CA ALA A 148 25.94 12.56 19.30
C ALA A 148 26.21 11.54 20.41
N LYS A 149 26.16 11.96 21.68
CA LYS A 149 26.38 11.13 22.88
C LYS A 149 25.33 11.43 23.95
N GLY A 150 25.06 10.44 24.82
CA GLY A 150 24.14 10.62 25.95
C GLY A 150 22.77 11.10 25.49
N GLU A 151 22.24 12.12 26.15
CA GLU A 151 20.92 12.68 25.88
C GLU A 151 20.73 13.14 24.42
N VAL A 152 21.78 13.69 23.79
CA VAL A 152 21.74 14.11 22.39
C VAL A 152 21.56 12.91 21.43
N LEU A 153 22.17 11.77 21.72
CA LEU A 153 21.98 10.56 20.93
C LEU A 153 20.57 9.99 21.13
N ASP A 154 20.07 10.04 22.36
CA ASP A 154 18.70 9.59 22.66
C ASP A 154 17.68 10.51 21.99
N GLU A 155 17.93 11.82 21.98
CA GLU A 155 17.11 12.78 21.24
C GLU A 155 17.15 12.53 19.73
N LEU A 156 18.33 12.27 19.15
CA LEU A 156 18.45 11.91 17.73
C LEU A 156 17.65 10.65 17.40
N ARG A 157 17.69 9.64 18.25
CA ARG A 157 16.87 8.41 18.11
C ARG A 157 15.38 8.70 18.23
N GLU A 158 15.00 9.55 19.17
CA GLU A 158 13.62 10.00 19.33
C GLU A 158 13.14 10.80 18.12
N LEU A 159 13.93 11.75 17.61
CA LEU A 159 13.62 12.53 16.41
C LEU A 159 13.42 11.60 15.20
N ALA A 160 14.28 10.61 15.03
CA ALA A 160 14.12 9.59 14.00
C ALA A 160 12.81 8.80 14.12
N SER A 161 12.28 8.64 15.32
CA SER A 161 11.00 7.98 15.61
C SER A 161 9.79 8.93 15.67
N ARG A 162 10.02 10.24 15.81
CA ARG A 162 8.95 11.25 15.94
C ARG A 162 8.26 11.58 14.63
N VAL A 163 8.99 11.53 13.50
CA VAL A 163 8.34 11.75 12.20
C VAL A 163 7.63 10.46 11.78
N PRO A 164 6.30 10.43 11.78
CA PRO A 164 5.52 9.29 11.31
C PRO A 164 5.95 8.86 9.92
N PHE A 165 5.84 7.56 9.63
CA PHE A 165 6.29 7.03 8.34
C PHE A 165 5.59 7.71 7.16
N ASP A 166 4.33 7.95 7.27
CA ASP A 166 3.48 8.56 6.23
C ASP A 166 3.78 10.05 5.99
N GLU A 167 4.39 10.74 6.95
CA GLU A 167 4.83 12.13 6.83
C GLU A 167 6.23 12.29 6.22
N ARG A 168 7.00 11.19 6.09
CA ARG A 168 8.35 11.26 5.52
C ARG A 168 8.31 11.52 4.03
N GLY A 169 9.26 12.36 3.56
CA GLY A 169 9.48 12.57 2.14
C GLY A 169 10.03 11.33 1.46
N ASN A 170 9.58 11.07 0.24
CA ASN A 170 10.02 9.93 -0.55
C ASN A 170 10.52 10.40 -1.92
N PRO A 171 11.81 10.26 -2.23
CA PRO A 171 12.39 10.72 -3.48
C PRO A 171 11.92 9.92 -4.71
N ASP A 172 11.36 8.74 -4.50
CA ASP A 172 10.90 7.87 -5.58
C ASP A 172 9.48 8.22 -6.05
N ILE A 173 8.70 8.95 -5.22
CA ILE A 173 7.35 9.40 -5.57
C ILE A 173 7.45 10.67 -6.42
N LYS A 174 6.86 10.64 -7.62
CA LYS A 174 6.80 11.78 -8.54
C LYS A 174 5.37 12.31 -8.63
N VAL A 175 5.21 13.54 -9.11
CA VAL A 175 3.88 14.16 -9.32
C VAL A 175 3.03 13.31 -10.28
N GLU A 176 3.66 12.70 -11.27
CA GLU A 176 3.03 11.83 -12.27
C GLU A 176 2.48 10.52 -11.69
N ASP A 177 2.92 10.12 -10.50
CA ASP A 177 2.41 8.95 -9.79
C ASP A 177 1.08 9.25 -9.07
N ILE A 178 0.72 10.52 -8.92
CA ILE A 178 -0.49 10.97 -8.25
C ILE A 178 -1.65 11.02 -9.24
N SER A 179 -2.66 10.21 -8.99
CA SER A 179 -3.89 10.16 -9.79
C SER A 179 -4.77 11.37 -9.51
N THR A 180 -4.95 12.21 -10.53
CA THR A 180 -5.85 13.36 -10.47
C THR A 180 -7.29 12.93 -10.18
N LEU A 181 -7.68 11.73 -10.62
CA LEU A 181 -9.01 11.18 -10.36
C LEU A 181 -9.21 10.90 -8.86
N LEU A 182 -8.27 10.17 -8.24
CA LEU A 182 -8.34 9.85 -6.80
C LEU A 182 -8.31 11.12 -5.95
N LEU A 183 -7.47 12.08 -6.34
CA LEU A 183 -7.39 13.36 -5.66
C LEU A 183 -8.73 14.12 -5.76
N ARG A 184 -9.34 14.14 -6.94
CA ARG A 184 -10.65 14.77 -7.15
C ARG A 184 -11.74 14.09 -6.34
N GLU A 185 -11.79 12.76 -6.36
CA GLU A 185 -12.77 11.98 -5.57
C GLU A 185 -12.68 12.34 -4.09
N TYR A 186 -11.46 12.38 -3.54
CA TYR A 186 -11.22 12.83 -2.17
C TYR A 186 -11.71 14.26 -1.94
N LEU A 187 -11.24 15.23 -2.74
CA LEU A 187 -11.57 16.64 -2.57
C LEU A 187 -13.09 16.91 -2.67
N VAL A 188 -13.80 16.18 -3.52
CA VAL A 188 -15.28 16.26 -3.62
C VAL A 188 -15.93 15.68 -2.37
N LYS A 189 -15.48 14.50 -1.90
CA LYS A 189 -16.02 13.86 -0.69
C LYS A 189 -15.89 14.75 0.55
N VAL A 190 -14.74 15.43 0.71
CA VAL A 190 -14.51 16.35 1.85
C VAL A 190 -15.07 17.76 1.62
N GLY A 191 -15.73 18.02 0.49
CA GLY A 191 -16.32 19.33 0.19
C GLY A 191 -15.31 20.46 -0.05
N SER A 192 -14.08 20.14 -0.45
CA SER A 192 -13.03 21.14 -0.69
C SER A 192 -13.24 21.92 -1.97
N LYS A 193 -13.03 23.25 -1.91
CA LYS A 193 -13.05 24.12 -3.10
C LYS A 193 -11.95 23.78 -4.11
N LEU A 194 -10.86 23.17 -3.67
CA LEU A 194 -9.77 22.72 -4.54
C LEU A 194 -10.22 21.73 -5.61
N ALA A 195 -11.34 21.02 -5.39
CA ALA A 195 -11.92 20.12 -6.38
C ALA A 195 -12.25 20.83 -7.71
N ASN A 196 -12.64 22.10 -7.65
CA ASN A 196 -12.97 22.91 -8.82
C ASN A 196 -11.72 23.49 -9.51
N GLU A 197 -10.66 23.72 -8.73
CA GLU A 197 -9.41 24.30 -9.21
C GLU A 197 -8.44 23.27 -9.81
N LEU A 198 -8.70 21.98 -9.61
CA LEU A 198 -7.79 20.87 -9.94
C LEU A 198 -7.39 20.79 -11.42
N TYR A 199 -8.26 21.27 -12.33
CA TYR A 199 -7.98 21.29 -13.77
C TYR A 199 -7.52 22.66 -14.29
N GLU A 200 -7.58 23.69 -13.46
CA GLU A 200 -7.23 25.06 -13.81
C GLU A 200 -5.81 25.43 -13.36
N ARG A 201 -5.26 24.69 -12.40
CA ARG A 201 -3.95 24.92 -11.79
C ARG A 201 -3.01 23.73 -11.93
N PRO A 202 -1.68 23.96 -11.92
CA PRO A 202 -0.70 22.88 -11.87
C PRO A 202 -0.95 21.95 -10.67
N LEU A 203 -0.92 20.63 -10.90
CA LEU A 203 -1.14 19.64 -9.84
C LEU A 203 -0.17 19.83 -8.65
N SER A 204 1.07 20.24 -8.93
CA SER A 204 2.07 20.54 -7.89
C SER A 204 1.63 21.61 -6.91
N GLU A 205 0.92 22.64 -7.36
CA GLU A 205 0.41 23.70 -6.49
C GLU A 205 -0.73 23.21 -5.59
N ILE A 206 -1.61 22.36 -6.11
CA ILE A 206 -2.68 21.74 -5.34
C ILE A 206 -2.08 20.82 -4.24
N LEU A 207 -1.10 19.99 -4.61
CA LEU A 207 -0.41 19.12 -3.66
C LEU A 207 0.34 19.91 -2.58
N GLU A 208 0.86 21.10 -2.93
CA GLU A 208 1.47 22.00 -1.96
C GLU A 208 0.46 22.56 -0.96
N GLN A 209 -0.70 23.04 -1.44
CA GLN A 209 -1.79 23.50 -0.58
C GLN A 209 -2.33 22.43 0.36
N MET A 210 -2.25 21.16 -0.06
CA MET A 210 -2.62 20.02 0.77
C MET A 210 -1.51 19.58 1.74
N ASP A 211 -0.41 20.32 1.82
CA ASP A 211 0.77 19.99 2.65
C ASP A 211 1.31 18.59 2.36
N LEU A 212 1.36 18.20 1.09
CA LEU A 212 1.87 16.90 0.66
C LEU A 212 3.35 16.90 0.29
N TYR A 213 4.00 18.07 0.34
CA TYR A 213 5.43 18.21 0.16
C TYR A 213 6.17 18.38 1.47
N VAL A 214 7.43 17.95 1.48
CA VAL A 214 8.39 18.15 2.57
C VAL A 214 9.78 18.39 1.99
N GLY A 215 10.63 19.03 2.74
CA GLY A 215 12.01 19.36 2.36
C GLY A 215 12.18 20.79 1.86
N PRO A 216 13.45 21.23 1.71
CA PRO A 216 13.77 22.57 1.25
C PRO A 216 13.36 22.77 -0.22
N SER A 217 13.26 24.04 -0.64
CA SER A 217 12.78 24.40 -1.99
C SER A 217 13.57 23.74 -3.12
N GLU A 218 14.86 23.55 -2.93
CA GLU A 218 15.78 22.90 -3.88
C GLU A 218 15.63 21.37 -3.95
N ASN A 219 14.95 20.75 -2.96
CA ASN A 219 14.66 19.33 -2.94
C ASN A 219 13.36 19.02 -2.22
N ARG A 220 12.28 19.43 -2.82
CA ARG A 220 10.95 19.07 -2.35
C ARG A 220 10.61 17.63 -2.74
N MET A 221 10.17 16.86 -1.78
CA MET A 221 9.75 15.48 -1.95
C MET A 221 8.28 15.34 -1.55
N LEU A 222 7.54 14.52 -2.26
CA LEU A 222 6.20 14.14 -1.83
C LEU A 222 6.28 13.25 -0.59
N ARG A 223 5.39 13.48 0.37
CA ARG A 223 5.24 12.65 1.56
C ARG A 223 4.72 11.27 1.18
N ASN A 224 5.05 10.24 1.95
CA ASN A 224 4.56 8.88 1.72
C ASN A 224 3.03 8.82 1.67
N VAL A 225 2.33 9.60 2.49
CA VAL A 225 0.86 9.65 2.49
C VAL A 225 0.27 10.04 1.14
N ALA A 226 0.97 10.86 0.34
CA ALA A 226 0.51 11.22 -1.00
C ALA A 226 0.34 9.99 -1.89
N ALA A 227 1.31 9.08 -1.87
CA ALA A 227 1.20 7.83 -2.62
C ALA A 227 0.21 6.86 -1.98
N MET A 228 0.09 6.80 -0.65
CA MET A 228 -0.89 5.96 0.03
C MET A 228 -2.32 6.31 -0.37
N MET A 229 -2.63 7.60 -0.44
CA MET A 229 -3.98 8.10 -0.69
C MET A 229 -4.30 8.26 -2.18
N PHE A 230 -3.34 8.73 -2.97
CA PHE A 230 -3.60 9.24 -4.31
C PHE A 230 -2.84 8.52 -5.44
N CYS A 231 -2.13 7.42 -5.16
CA CYS A 231 -1.56 6.55 -6.19
C CYS A 231 -2.49 5.36 -6.44
N GLU A 232 -2.71 5.00 -7.71
CA GLU A 232 -3.52 3.84 -8.08
C GLU A 232 -2.87 2.51 -7.68
N ASN A 233 -1.53 2.49 -7.59
CA ASN A 233 -0.77 1.33 -7.16
C ASN A 233 0.31 1.72 -6.13
N PRO A 234 -0.04 1.94 -4.87
CA PRO A 234 0.92 2.24 -3.80
C PRO A 234 1.95 1.13 -3.58
N SER A 235 1.66 -0.11 -4.01
CA SER A 235 2.62 -1.24 -3.91
C SER A 235 3.89 -1.02 -4.72
N LYS A 236 3.91 -0.05 -5.63
CA LYS A 236 5.12 0.42 -6.32
C LYS A 236 6.16 0.91 -5.30
N PHE A 237 5.71 1.61 -4.26
CA PHE A 237 6.53 2.24 -3.22
C PHE A 237 6.53 1.43 -1.92
N PHE A 238 5.37 0.94 -1.52
CA PHE A 238 5.16 0.19 -0.27
C PHE A 238 4.68 -1.21 -0.62
N LYS A 239 5.61 -2.15 -0.67
CA LYS A 239 5.36 -3.51 -1.18
C LYS A 239 4.15 -4.17 -0.52
N ARG A 240 3.36 -4.86 -1.35
CA ARG A 240 2.16 -5.59 -0.93
C ARG A 240 1.16 -4.72 -0.12
N THR A 241 0.99 -3.46 -0.52
CA THR A 241 -0.13 -2.62 -0.05
C THR A 241 -1.41 -3.17 -0.66
N GLN A 242 -1.98 -4.18 -0.02
CA GLN A 242 -3.11 -4.97 -0.49
C GLN A 242 -3.77 -5.71 0.66
N VAL A 243 -4.98 -6.23 0.41
CA VAL A 243 -5.68 -7.16 1.31
C VAL A 243 -5.83 -8.51 0.63
N GLU A 244 -5.50 -9.56 1.34
CA GLU A 244 -5.69 -10.95 0.92
C GLU A 244 -6.78 -11.59 1.79
N VAL A 245 -7.78 -12.19 1.16
CA VAL A 245 -8.90 -12.84 1.86
C VAL A 245 -8.86 -14.33 1.58
N VAL A 246 -8.79 -15.12 2.64
CA VAL A 246 -8.71 -16.59 2.58
C VAL A 246 -9.86 -17.21 3.37
N PHE A 247 -10.54 -18.16 2.77
CA PHE A 247 -11.64 -18.92 3.38
C PHE A 247 -11.17 -20.33 3.74
N PHE A 248 -11.49 -20.76 4.94
CA PHE A 248 -11.37 -22.15 5.39
C PHE A 248 -12.74 -22.67 5.82
N PRO A 249 -13.53 -23.29 4.92
CA PRO A 249 -14.93 -23.68 5.19
C PRO A 249 -15.12 -24.62 6.37
N GLU A 250 -14.12 -25.45 6.65
CA GLU A 250 -14.11 -26.41 7.77
C GLU A 250 -13.23 -25.93 8.94
N GLY A 251 -12.52 -24.80 8.74
CA GLY A 251 -11.52 -24.29 9.67
C GLY A 251 -10.12 -24.83 9.35
N ARG A 252 -9.13 -23.97 9.45
CA ARG A 252 -7.72 -24.25 9.13
C ARG A 252 -7.12 -25.39 9.93
N LEU A 253 -7.54 -25.56 11.18
CA LEU A 253 -7.07 -26.65 12.05
C LEU A 253 -7.72 -28.00 11.72
N VAL A 254 -8.91 -27.99 11.13
CA VAL A 254 -9.66 -29.20 10.79
C VAL A 254 -9.25 -29.69 9.40
N ASN A 255 -9.24 -28.84 8.42
CA ASN A 255 -8.88 -29.19 7.04
C ASN A 255 -8.10 -28.03 6.36
N PRO A 256 -6.78 -27.96 6.54
CA PRO A 256 -5.96 -26.91 5.97
C PRO A 256 -5.91 -26.92 4.44
N ASN A 257 -6.20 -28.05 3.82
CA ASN A 257 -6.17 -28.20 2.35
C ASN A 257 -7.47 -27.75 1.67
N ASN A 258 -8.57 -27.59 2.43
CA ASN A 258 -9.82 -27.05 1.91
C ASN A 258 -9.85 -25.55 2.14
N MET A 259 -9.10 -24.84 1.31
CA MET A 259 -9.05 -23.38 1.34
C MET A 259 -9.41 -22.76 -0.01
N TYR A 260 -9.91 -21.55 0.03
CA TYR A 260 -10.20 -20.72 -1.13
C TYR A 260 -9.62 -19.33 -0.92
N GLU A 261 -8.88 -18.83 -1.91
CA GLU A 261 -8.33 -17.47 -1.91
C GLU A 261 -9.17 -16.57 -2.81
N ALA A 262 -9.65 -15.48 -2.26
CA ALA A 262 -10.33 -14.45 -3.06
C ALA A 262 -9.32 -13.68 -3.94
N PRO A 263 -9.78 -13.01 -5.01
CA PRO A 263 -8.93 -12.10 -5.75
C PRO A 263 -8.30 -11.03 -4.84
N ILE A 264 -7.01 -10.78 -5.02
CA ILE A 264 -6.25 -9.81 -4.23
C ILE A 264 -6.88 -8.41 -4.40
N ILE A 265 -7.15 -7.73 -3.30
CA ILE A 265 -7.74 -6.39 -3.29
C ILE A 265 -6.61 -5.35 -3.25
N THR A 266 -6.51 -4.55 -4.32
CA THR A 266 -5.50 -3.52 -4.53
C THR A 266 -6.12 -2.17 -4.82
N GLY A 267 -5.31 -1.10 -4.80
CA GLY A 267 -5.70 0.27 -5.06
C GLY A 267 -5.03 1.24 -4.10
N SER A 268 -5.46 2.49 -4.04
CA SER A 268 -5.11 3.39 -2.94
C SER A 268 -5.63 2.84 -1.61
N VAL A 269 -5.09 3.31 -0.49
CA VAL A 269 -5.51 2.79 0.84
C VAL A 269 -7.01 2.93 1.03
N THR A 270 -7.61 4.05 0.63
CA THR A 270 -9.07 4.25 0.69
C THR A 270 -9.83 3.29 -0.20
N GLN A 271 -9.36 3.07 -1.43
CA GLN A 271 -9.98 2.10 -2.34
C GLN A 271 -9.87 0.67 -1.80
N ILE A 272 -8.75 0.32 -1.17
CA ILE A 272 -8.58 -1.00 -0.55
C ILE A 272 -9.59 -1.17 0.60
N ILE A 273 -9.77 -0.15 1.46
CA ILE A 273 -10.77 -0.18 2.53
C ILE A 273 -12.16 -0.39 1.94
N GLU A 274 -12.59 0.48 1.02
CA GLU A 274 -13.94 0.45 0.43
C GLU A 274 -14.22 -0.90 -0.27
N ARG A 275 -13.31 -1.36 -1.12
CA ARG A 275 -13.43 -2.64 -1.84
C ARG A 275 -13.46 -3.85 -0.91
N THR A 276 -12.65 -3.82 0.15
CA THR A 276 -12.63 -4.90 1.16
C THR A 276 -13.95 -4.94 1.91
N LEU A 277 -14.48 -3.79 2.32
CA LEU A 277 -15.76 -3.70 3.02
C LEU A 277 -16.93 -4.10 2.11
N GLU A 278 -16.93 -3.67 0.86
CA GLU A 278 -17.93 -4.11 -0.11
C GLU A 278 -17.88 -5.63 -0.31
N TYR A 279 -16.68 -6.18 -0.45
CA TYR A 279 -16.48 -7.63 -0.59
C TYR A 279 -17.01 -8.38 0.64
N LEU A 280 -16.60 -8.00 1.86
CA LEU A 280 -17.04 -8.64 3.10
C LEU A 280 -18.53 -8.47 3.32
N ASN A 281 -19.08 -7.26 3.07
CA ASN A 281 -20.51 -7.01 3.23
C ASN A 281 -21.34 -7.93 2.34
N ARG A 282 -20.93 -8.10 1.09
CA ARG A 282 -21.61 -9.00 0.16
C ARG A 282 -21.46 -10.47 0.50
N MET A 283 -20.29 -10.85 1.06
CA MET A 283 -19.95 -12.26 1.26
C MET A 283 -20.40 -12.82 2.60
N VAL A 284 -20.21 -12.08 3.68
CA VAL A 284 -20.35 -12.63 5.04
C VAL A 284 -21.39 -11.92 5.89
N VAL A 285 -21.84 -10.71 5.52
CA VAL A 285 -22.85 -9.98 6.28
C VAL A 285 -24.24 -10.40 5.82
N MET A 286 -24.93 -11.16 6.67
CA MET A 286 -26.30 -11.57 6.42
C MET A 286 -27.16 -11.25 7.62
N GLN A 287 -28.33 -10.66 7.38
CA GLN A 287 -29.34 -10.48 8.42
C GLN A 287 -30.22 -11.73 8.54
N SER A 288 -30.37 -12.22 9.73
CA SER A 288 -31.23 -13.36 10.06
C SER A 288 -32.25 -12.99 11.11
N ILE A 289 -33.39 -13.68 11.09
CA ILE A 289 -34.48 -13.50 12.03
C ILE A 289 -34.79 -14.85 12.66
N ILE A 290 -34.72 -14.95 13.97
CA ILE A 290 -35.12 -16.13 14.72
C ILE A 290 -36.37 -15.80 15.51
N LYS A 291 -37.35 -16.71 15.48
CA LYS A 291 -38.48 -16.72 16.40
C LYS A 291 -38.23 -17.79 17.46
N PRO A 292 -37.89 -17.40 18.69
CA PRO A 292 -37.76 -18.36 19.79
C PRO A 292 -39.07 -19.09 20.02
N LYS A 293 -39.02 -20.38 20.33
CA LYS A 293 -40.24 -21.22 20.51
C LYS A 293 -41.15 -20.73 21.66
N ASN A 294 -40.59 -19.99 22.61
CA ASN A 294 -41.25 -19.55 23.85
C ASN A 294 -41.38 -18.02 23.97
N ASP A 295 -41.14 -17.28 22.90
CA ASP A 295 -41.24 -15.80 22.89
C ASP A 295 -42.00 -15.35 21.65
N ASN A 296 -42.88 -14.38 21.82
CA ASN A 296 -43.66 -13.76 20.72
C ASN A 296 -42.83 -12.76 19.92
N HIS A 297 -41.63 -12.40 20.37
CA HIS A 297 -40.76 -11.42 19.74
C HIS A 297 -39.71 -12.10 18.86
N SER A 298 -39.55 -11.60 17.66
CA SER A 298 -38.46 -12.04 16.75
C SER A 298 -37.15 -11.36 17.11
N ILE A 299 -36.10 -12.11 17.20
CA ILE A 299 -34.74 -11.59 17.38
C ILE A 299 -34.11 -11.44 16.00
N LYS A 300 -33.71 -10.21 15.67
CA LYS A 300 -32.95 -9.88 14.45
C LYS A 300 -31.47 -9.79 14.80
N PHE A 301 -30.63 -10.43 14.02
CA PHE A 301 -29.17 -10.35 14.20
C PHE A 301 -28.47 -10.43 12.84
N TYR A 302 -27.20 -9.99 12.82
CA TYR A 302 -26.30 -10.16 11.68
C TYR A 302 -25.29 -11.27 11.96
N THR A 303 -24.89 -12.02 10.92
CA THR A 303 -23.76 -12.97 11.02
C THR A 303 -22.54 -12.27 11.58
N TYR A 304 -22.22 -11.10 11.00
CA TYR A 304 -21.22 -10.14 11.43
C TYR A 304 -21.79 -8.74 11.31
N PRO A 305 -21.80 -7.93 12.36
CA PRO A 305 -22.20 -6.53 12.25
C PRO A 305 -21.25 -5.76 11.33
N TYR A 306 -21.78 -5.08 10.33
CA TYR A 306 -20.99 -4.35 9.34
C TYR A 306 -20.01 -3.36 9.99
N GLN A 307 -20.45 -2.59 10.97
CA GLN A 307 -19.62 -1.60 11.68
C GLN A 307 -18.42 -2.23 12.40
N ALA A 308 -18.53 -3.47 12.90
CA ALA A 308 -17.39 -4.16 13.50
C ALA A 308 -16.33 -4.54 12.46
N LEU A 309 -16.76 -4.91 11.25
CA LEU A 309 -15.84 -5.18 10.13
C LEU A 309 -15.22 -3.89 9.60
N GLU A 310 -16.02 -2.83 9.45
CA GLU A 310 -15.57 -1.51 8.99
C GLU A 310 -14.44 -0.97 9.86
N GLU A 311 -14.65 -0.93 11.17
CA GLU A 311 -13.66 -0.47 12.12
C GLU A 311 -12.39 -1.35 12.11
N SER A 312 -12.58 -2.68 12.01
CA SER A 312 -11.45 -3.62 12.01
C SER A 312 -10.61 -3.54 10.74
N VAL A 313 -11.23 -3.42 9.56
CA VAL A 313 -10.54 -3.28 8.27
C VAL A 313 -9.84 -1.94 8.19
N THR A 314 -10.51 -0.85 8.54
CA THR A 314 -9.91 0.49 8.53
C THR A 314 -8.72 0.55 9.47
N ASN A 315 -8.83 0.06 10.69
CA ASN A 315 -7.73 0.02 11.65
C ASN A 315 -6.55 -0.83 11.16
N SER A 316 -6.81 -1.95 10.50
CA SER A 316 -5.75 -2.81 10.00
C SER A 316 -4.86 -2.13 8.96
N LEU A 317 -5.44 -1.30 8.09
CA LEU A 317 -4.73 -0.51 7.08
C LEU A 317 -4.15 0.77 7.67
N TYR A 318 -4.87 1.44 8.58
CA TYR A 318 -4.39 2.63 9.26
C TYR A 318 -3.12 2.35 10.09
N HIS A 319 -3.11 1.23 10.84
CA HIS A 319 -2.00 0.89 11.74
C HIS A 319 -0.95 -0.05 11.13
N ARG A 320 -1.13 -0.48 9.87
CA ARG A 320 -0.14 -1.30 9.18
C ARG A 320 1.24 -0.63 9.16
N ASP A 321 2.31 -1.41 9.31
CA ASP A 321 3.66 -0.93 9.03
C ASP A 321 3.95 -1.05 7.54
N TYR A 322 3.94 0.07 6.84
CA TYR A 322 4.15 0.12 5.39
C TYR A 322 5.63 -0.05 4.97
N ARG A 323 6.54 -0.18 5.92
CA ARG A 323 7.95 -0.56 5.67
C ARG A 323 8.07 -2.07 5.45
N GLU A 324 7.14 -2.83 6.05
CA GLU A 324 7.11 -4.28 5.94
C GLU A 324 6.38 -4.74 4.68
N TRP A 325 6.77 -5.91 4.16
CA TRP A 325 6.25 -6.42 2.90
C TRP A 325 5.03 -7.32 3.05
N GLU A 326 4.62 -7.61 4.27
CA GLU A 326 3.46 -8.47 4.51
C GLU A 326 2.14 -7.69 4.31
N PRO A 327 1.16 -8.27 3.60
CA PRO A 327 -0.14 -7.65 3.38
C PRO A 327 -1.02 -7.69 4.65
N VAL A 328 -2.16 -7.03 4.59
CA VAL A 328 -3.25 -7.33 5.52
C VAL A 328 -3.92 -8.64 5.07
N VAL A 329 -4.03 -9.59 5.99
CA VAL A 329 -4.63 -10.90 5.72
C VAL A 329 -5.95 -11.01 6.49
N ILE A 330 -7.02 -11.34 5.77
CA ILE A 330 -8.33 -11.64 6.33
C ILE A 330 -8.60 -13.12 6.17
N THR A 331 -8.69 -13.83 7.28
CA THR A 331 -9.00 -15.27 7.30
C THR A 331 -10.43 -15.46 7.78
N ILE A 332 -11.24 -16.15 6.99
CA ILE A 332 -12.65 -16.42 7.27
C ILE A 332 -12.78 -17.91 7.59
N GLU A 333 -13.22 -18.21 8.82
CA GLU A 333 -13.40 -19.55 9.36
C GLU A 333 -14.84 -19.71 9.92
N PRO A 334 -15.32 -20.95 10.17
CA PRO A 334 -16.70 -21.16 10.64
C PRO A 334 -17.09 -20.41 11.91
N LYS A 335 -16.12 -20.12 12.77
CA LYS A 335 -16.35 -19.46 14.05
C LYS A 335 -16.10 -17.97 14.05
N GLY A 336 -15.50 -17.41 13.00
CA GLY A 336 -15.18 -16.00 12.98
C GLY A 336 -14.29 -15.56 11.83
N ILE A 337 -14.11 -14.25 11.73
CA ILE A 337 -13.22 -13.57 10.80
C ILE A 337 -12.03 -13.04 11.57
N THR A 338 -10.85 -13.39 11.13
CA THR A 338 -9.59 -12.89 11.68
C THR A 338 -8.97 -11.91 10.71
N ILE A 339 -8.66 -10.70 11.18
CA ILE A 339 -7.98 -9.65 10.42
C ILE A 339 -6.63 -9.42 11.07
N GLN A 340 -5.56 -9.54 10.29
CA GLN A 340 -4.19 -9.40 10.77
C GLN A 340 -3.41 -8.44 9.89
N ASN A 341 -2.69 -7.52 10.52
CA ASN A 341 -1.70 -6.66 9.88
C ASN A 341 -0.35 -6.77 10.57
N VAL A 342 0.72 -6.47 9.84
CA VAL A 342 2.07 -6.31 10.39
C VAL A 342 2.22 -4.94 11.05
N GLY A 343 3.13 -4.86 12.01
CA GLY A 343 3.26 -3.72 12.88
C GLY A 343 2.22 -3.79 14.01
N GLY A 344 2.62 -4.36 15.12
CA GLY A 344 1.78 -4.50 16.32
C GLY A 344 1.46 -3.16 16.96
N PRO A 345 0.66 -3.18 18.03
CA PRO A 345 0.25 -1.99 18.74
C PRO A 345 1.45 -1.29 19.39
N ASP A 346 1.37 0.02 19.52
CA ASP A 346 2.43 0.84 20.10
C ASP A 346 2.84 0.34 21.50
N ARG A 347 4.13 0.39 21.80
CA ARG A 347 4.68 -0.11 23.08
C ARG A 347 4.20 0.68 24.29
N SER A 348 3.64 1.89 24.10
CA SER A 348 3.01 2.65 25.17
C SER A 348 1.70 2.05 25.68
N ILE A 349 1.10 1.11 24.92
CA ILE A 349 -0.11 0.40 25.34
C ILE A 349 0.28 -0.78 26.24
N PRO A 350 -0.18 -0.84 27.49
CA PRO A 350 0.12 -1.95 28.39
C PRO A 350 -0.36 -3.30 27.81
N SER A 351 0.43 -4.36 27.98
CA SER A 351 0.06 -5.70 27.49
C SER A 351 -1.24 -6.23 28.13
N ALA A 352 -1.51 -5.85 29.37
CA ALA A 352 -2.76 -6.18 30.05
C ALA A 352 -3.98 -5.56 29.36
N ASP A 353 -3.86 -4.34 28.84
CA ASP A 353 -4.96 -3.66 28.13
C ASP A 353 -5.24 -4.34 26.79
N ILE A 354 -4.17 -4.77 26.09
CA ILE A 354 -4.32 -5.53 24.83
C ILE A 354 -5.02 -6.85 25.10
N SER A 355 -4.60 -7.59 26.13
CA SER A 355 -5.22 -8.87 26.51
C SER A 355 -6.69 -8.72 26.88
N ARG A 356 -7.08 -7.61 27.51
CA ARG A 356 -8.48 -7.30 27.80
C ARG A 356 -9.29 -6.99 26.55
N GLY A 357 -8.66 -6.36 25.54
CA GLY A 357 -9.31 -6.01 24.28
C GLY A 357 -10.51 -5.09 24.46
N GLU A 358 -10.41 -4.10 25.38
CA GLU A 358 -11.49 -3.18 25.70
C GLU A 358 -11.21 -1.75 25.22
N LEU A 359 -10.08 -1.20 25.64
CA LEU A 359 -9.66 0.16 25.28
C LEU A 359 -8.15 0.18 25.07
N LEU A 360 -7.72 0.57 23.90
CA LEU A 360 -6.31 0.68 23.54
C LEU A 360 -5.97 2.15 23.32
N ILE A 361 -5.26 2.77 24.26
CA ILE A 361 -4.83 4.17 24.15
C ILE A 361 -3.37 4.20 23.74
N SER A 362 -3.09 4.56 22.50
CA SER A 362 -1.74 4.79 22.00
C SER A 362 -1.32 6.24 22.21
N LYS A 363 -0.05 6.44 22.58
CA LYS A 363 0.57 7.77 22.64
C LYS A 363 1.17 8.17 21.30
N ARG A 364 1.37 7.23 20.38
CA ARG A 364 2.02 7.45 19.08
C ARG A 364 1.26 6.72 17.98
N TYR A 365 1.12 7.36 16.85
CA TYR A 365 0.51 6.80 15.65
C TYR A 365 1.56 6.66 14.54
N ARG A 366 1.70 5.46 13.98
CA ARG A 366 2.68 5.15 12.92
C ARG A 366 2.40 5.91 11.63
N ASN A 367 1.12 6.07 11.28
CA ASN A 367 0.66 6.73 10.08
C ASN A 367 -0.35 7.83 10.45
N ARG A 368 0.14 8.85 11.17
CA ARG A 368 -0.71 9.90 11.73
C ARG A 368 -1.47 10.67 10.67
N ARG A 369 -0.78 11.08 9.60
CA ARG A 369 -1.37 11.87 8.51
C ARG A 369 -2.41 11.08 7.73
N LEU A 370 -2.16 9.78 7.50
CA LEU A 370 -3.14 8.87 6.92
C LEU A 370 -4.42 8.84 7.76
N GLY A 371 -4.29 8.79 9.10
CA GLY A 371 -5.44 8.85 10.00
C GLY A 371 -6.23 10.16 9.90
N GLU A 372 -5.57 11.30 9.67
CA GLU A 372 -6.23 12.59 9.44
C GLU A 372 -7.08 12.54 8.16
N TYR A 373 -6.54 12.02 7.04
CA TYR A 373 -7.28 11.83 5.78
C TYR A 373 -8.45 10.86 5.94
N LEU A 374 -8.26 9.74 6.63
CA LEU A 374 -9.33 8.77 6.87
C LEU A 374 -10.45 9.35 7.75
N LYS A 375 -10.10 10.23 8.70
CA LYS A 375 -11.08 10.93 9.53
C LYS A 375 -11.89 11.94 8.73
N GLU A 376 -11.26 12.71 7.83
CA GLU A 376 -11.97 13.64 6.95
C GLU A 376 -12.95 12.90 6.01
N LEU A 377 -12.68 11.65 5.67
CA LEU A 377 -13.57 10.76 4.94
C LEU A 377 -14.58 10.01 5.81
N GLU A 378 -14.63 10.31 7.12
CA GLU A 378 -15.51 9.65 8.10
C GLU A 378 -15.28 8.13 8.25
N LEU A 379 -14.11 7.64 7.81
CA LEU A 379 -13.73 6.23 7.92
C LEU A 379 -13.13 5.86 9.29
N THR A 380 -12.74 6.84 10.10
CA THR A 380 -12.28 6.65 11.48
C THR A 380 -12.56 7.88 12.33
N GLU A 381 -12.80 7.68 13.62
CA GLU A 381 -13.01 8.80 14.56
C GLU A 381 -11.70 9.33 15.16
N GLY A 382 -10.63 8.55 15.16
CA GLY A 382 -9.30 8.96 15.61
C GLY A 382 -9.17 9.25 17.11
N ARG A 383 -10.06 8.68 17.96
CA ARG A 383 -10.13 8.95 19.42
C ARG A 383 -9.94 7.70 20.27
N SER A 384 -9.25 6.67 19.78
CA SER A 384 -9.10 5.37 20.43
C SER A 384 -10.44 4.66 20.72
N THR A 385 -11.48 4.97 19.96
CA THR A 385 -12.84 4.43 20.11
C THR A 385 -13.05 3.11 19.33
N GLY A 386 -12.12 2.73 18.45
CA GLY A 386 -12.30 1.59 17.54
C GLY A 386 -12.61 0.27 18.25
N ILE A 387 -11.77 -0.16 19.19
CA ILE A 387 -12.03 -1.41 19.94
C ILE A 387 -13.30 -1.32 20.78
N PRO A 388 -13.57 -0.25 21.57
CA PRO A 388 -14.86 -0.07 22.22
C PRO A 388 -16.06 -0.15 21.28
N THR A 389 -16.00 0.46 20.10
CA THR A 389 -17.06 0.42 19.10
C THR A 389 -17.31 -1.01 18.63
N ILE A 390 -16.26 -1.76 18.27
CA ILE A 390 -16.36 -3.17 17.88
C ILE A 390 -17.04 -3.99 18.98
N GLN A 391 -16.60 -3.87 20.22
CA GLN A 391 -17.15 -4.63 21.34
C GLN A 391 -18.63 -4.29 21.61
N ASN A 392 -19.00 -3.00 21.55
CA ASN A 392 -20.37 -2.55 21.75
C ASN A 392 -21.31 -3.04 20.65
N VAL A 393 -20.88 -2.97 19.39
CA VAL A 393 -21.70 -3.40 18.26
C VAL A 393 -21.91 -4.92 18.30
N LEU A 394 -20.86 -5.69 18.64
CA LEU A 394 -20.99 -7.14 18.83
C LEU A 394 -21.94 -7.48 19.97
N LYS A 395 -21.82 -6.79 21.12
CA LYS A 395 -22.73 -6.95 22.26
C LYS A 395 -24.18 -6.66 21.89
N THR A 396 -24.41 -5.56 21.16
CA THR A 396 -25.77 -5.18 20.70
C THR A 396 -26.37 -6.20 19.73
N ASN A 397 -25.51 -6.83 18.89
CA ASN A 397 -25.92 -7.89 17.98
C ASN A 397 -26.19 -9.22 18.72
N GLY A 398 -25.76 -9.39 19.96
CA GLY A 398 -25.81 -10.66 20.67
C GLY A 398 -24.66 -11.62 20.30
N SER A 399 -23.61 -11.11 19.65
CA SER A 399 -22.41 -11.87 19.28
C SER A 399 -21.43 -11.98 20.44
N PRO A 400 -20.57 -13.01 20.47
CA PRO A 400 -19.44 -13.06 21.39
C PRO A 400 -18.49 -11.87 21.22
N ARG A 401 -17.64 -11.61 22.21
CA ARG A 401 -16.65 -10.51 22.15
C ARG A 401 -15.55 -10.78 21.13
N ALA A 402 -15.09 -9.73 20.49
CA ALA A 402 -13.88 -9.77 19.69
C ALA A 402 -12.64 -10.06 20.55
N VAL A 403 -11.70 -10.80 19.98
CA VAL A 403 -10.43 -11.16 20.62
C VAL A 403 -9.28 -10.47 19.90
N VAL A 404 -8.42 -9.81 20.68
CA VAL A 404 -7.24 -9.11 20.19
C VAL A 404 -5.99 -9.86 20.61
N VAL A 405 -5.04 -10.06 19.70
CA VAL A 405 -3.79 -10.78 19.94
C VAL A 405 -2.61 -10.04 19.28
N THR A 406 -1.50 -10.02 19.97
CA THR A 406 -0.18 -9.63 19.46
C THR A 406 0.89 -10.47 20.16
N ASP A 407 2.12 -10.50 19.62
CA ASP A 407 3.29 -11.10 20.27
C ASP A 407 3.98 -10.12 21.26
N GLU A 408 4.94 -10.61 22.01
CA GLU A 408 5.72 -9.80 22.97
C GLU A 408 6.52 -8.70 22.27
N GLU A 409 6.98 -8.96 21.05
CA GLU A 409 7.79 -8.04 20.25
C GLU A 409 6.94 -7.00 19.50
N ARG A 410 5.63 -7.15 19.53
CA ARG A 410 4.66 -6.28 18.81
C ARG A 410 4.90 -6.25 17.30
N THR A 411 5.14 -7.43 16.70
CA THR A 411 5.39 -7.55 15.26
C THR A 411 4.11 -7.54 14.43
N PHE A 412 2.98 -7.98 15.01
CA PHE A 412 1.67 -7.98 14.34
C PHE A 412 0.56 -7.54 15.29
N PHE A 413 -0.56 -7.16 14.70
CA PHE A 413 -1.85 -7.01 15.39
C PHE A 413 -2.87 -7.90 14.71
N ARG A 414 -3.62 -8.65 15.51
CA ARG A 414 -4.67 -9.56 15.04
C ARG A 414 -5.93 -9.32 15.85
N ILE A 415 -7.04 -9.12 15.16
CA ILE A 415 -8.38 -9.09 15.75
C ILE A 415 -9.23 -10.21 15.17
N THR A 416 -9.94 -10.94 16.01
CA THR A 416 -10.91 -11.96 15.61
C THR A 416 -12.31 -11.48 15.94
N ILE A 417 -13.15 -11.32 14.92
CA ILE A 417 -14.58 -11.00 15.03
C ILE A 417 -15.34 -12.31 14.99
N PRO A 418 -15.97 -12.74 16.08
CA PRO A 418 -16.71 -14.00 16.11
C PRO A 418 -18.00 -13.91 15.32
N CYS A 419 -18.37 -15.03 14.68
CA CYS A 419 -19.68 -15.19 14.07
C CYS A 419 -20.77 -15.24 15.16
N HIS A 420 -21.96 -14.70 14.88
CA HIS A 420 -23.10 -14.85 15.77
C HIS A 420 -23.46 -16.34 15.91
N GLU A 421 -23.62 -16.83 17.15
CA GLU A 421 -23.78 -18.26 17.43
C GLU A 421 -24.99 -18.89 16.72
N ALA A 422 -26.06 -18.13 16.57
CA ALA A 422 -27.28 -18.57 15.91
C ALA A 422 -27.21 -18.55 14.36
N ALA A 423 -26.10 -18.07 13.77
CA ALA A 423 -25.95 -17.98 12.32
C ALA A 423 -25.70 -19.33 11.63
N GLY A 424 -25.35 -20.36 12.39
CA GLY A 424 -25.01 -21.68 11.85
C GLY A 424 -23.74 -21.69 10.99
N ASN A 425 -23.58 -22.70 10.13
CA ASN A 425 -22.38 -22.82 9.28
C ASN A 425 -22.55 -22.12 7.93
N VAL A 426 -22.88 -20.84 7.97
CA VAL A 426 -23.11 -19.99 6.79
C VAL A 426 -21.87 -19.93 5.87
N ILE A 427 -20.69 -20.10 6.43
CA ILE A 427 -19.41 -19.94 5.71
C ILE A 427 -19.16 -21.10 4.74
N ALA A 428 -19.62 -22.31 5.04
CA ALA A 428 -19.55 -23.45 4.12
C ALA A 428 -20.36 -23.16 2.83
N ASP A 429 -21.52 -22.54 2.97
CA ASP A 429 -22.36 -22.16 1.83
C ASP A 429 -21.74 -21.04 1.01
N ILE A 430 -21.08 -20.08 1.66
CA ILE A 430 -20.39 -18.97 1.00
C ILE A 430 -19.21 -19.49 0.17
N ALA A 431 -18.35 -20.32 0.76
CA ALA A 431 -17.22 -20.92 0.05
C ALA A 431 -17.68 -21.76 -1.15
N THR A 432 -18.80 -22.45 -1.03
CA THR A 432 -19.41 -23.20 -2.13
C THR A 432 -19.89 -22.25 -3.23
N ARG A 433 -20.54 -21.14 -2.88
CA ARG A 433 -21.01 -20.12 -3.84
C ARG A 433 -19.83 -19.46 -4.58
N GLU A 434 -18.74 -19.12 -3.89
CA GLU A 434 -17.56 -18.52 -4.54
C GLU A 434 -16.83 -19.52 -5.45
N LYS A 435 -16.66 -20.76 -5.03
CA LYS A 435 -16.15 -21.82 -5.91
C LYS A 435 -16.99 -22.01 -7.17
N ILE A 436 -18.32 -21.90 -7.04
CA ILE A 436 -19.24 -21.95 -8.19
C ILE A 436 -19.03 -20.70 -9.06
N LYS A 437 -18.92 -19.53 -8.47
CA LYS A 437 -18.76 -18.27 -9.20
C LYS A 437 -17.42 -18.20 -9.93
N ASP A 438 -16.32 -18.65 -9.33
CA ASP A 438 -15.01 -18.72 -9.99
C ASP A 438 -15.00 -19.76 -11.11
N ARG A 439 -15.61 -20.93 -10.90
CA ARG A 439 -15.87 -21.87 -11.98
C ARG A 439 -16.64 -21.21 -13.13
N LEU A 440 -17.67 -20.44 -12.83
CA LEU A 440 -18.45 -19.72 -13.83
C LEU A 440 -17.62 -18.60 -14.49
N GLN A 441 -16.74 -17.90 -13.79
CA GLN A 441 -15.82 -16.92 -14.36
C GLN A 441 -14.72 -17.58 -15.19
N GLU A 442 -14.16 -18.72 -14.77
CA GLU A 442 -13.25 -19.52 -15.58
C GLU A 442 -13.94 -20.07 -16.83
N MET A 443 -15.20 -20.47 -16.70
CA MET A 443 -16.03 -20.90 -17.83
C MET A 443 -16.33 -19.74 -18.79
N THR A 444 -16.59 -18.53 -18.27
CA THR A 444 -16.78 -17.32 -19.11
C THR A 444 -15.48 -16.89 -19.79
N LYS A 445 -14.31 -17.14 -19.17
CA LYS A 445 -12.99 -16.99 -19.81
C LYS A 445 -12.69 -18.10 -20.82
N LYS A 446 -13.35 -19.26 -20.70
CA LYS A 446 -13.25 -20.42 -21.59
C LYS A 446 -14.32 -20.44 -22.70
N ILE A 447 -15.24 -19.46 -22.75
CA ILE A 447 -16.05 -19.30 -23.95
C ILE A 447 -15.06 -18.96 -25.07
N PRO A 448 -14.87 -19.84 -26.06
CA PRO A 448 -13.96 -19.60 -27.16
C PRO A 448 -14.26 -18.23 -27.76
N ASP A 449 -13.20 -17.49 -28.13
CA ASP A 449 -13.36 -16.13 -28.71
C ASP A 449 -14.36 -16.13 -29.87
N VAL A 450 -14.46 -17.26 -30.54
CA VAL A 450 -15.39 -17.57 -31.64
C VAL A 450 -16.88 -17.48 -31.20
N LEU A 451 -17.21 -17.81 -29.95
CA LEU A 451 -18.59 -17.73 -29.43
C LEU A 451 -18.92 -16.36 -28.81
N LYS A 452 -17.92 -15.55 -28.49
CA LYS A 452 -18.12 -14.21 -27.91
C LYS A 452 -18.93 -13.30 -28.81
N ASP A 453 -18.72 -13.38 -30.12
CA ASP A 453 -19.45 -12.56 -31.09
C ASP A 453 -20.91 -13.02 -31.26
N VAL A 454 -21.17 -14.31 -31.17
CA VAL A 454 -22.52 -14.89 -31.32
C VAL A 454 -23.37 -14.70 -30.05
N LEU A 455 -22.71 -14.74 -28.89
CA LEU A 455 -23.36 -14.58 -27.58
C LEU A 455 -23.32 -13.13 -27.07
N LYS A 456 -22.87 -12.20 -27.89
CA LYS A 456 -22.71 -10.78 -27.57
C LYS A 456 -24.01 -10.11 -27.08
N ASP A 457 -25.14 -10.54 -27.64
CA ASP A 457 -26.46 -10.01 -27.33
C ASP A 457 -27.18 -10.80 -26.21
N VAL A 458 -26.57 -11.84 -25.66
CA VAL A 458 -27.12 -12.61 -24.54
C VAL A 458 -26.81 -11.87 -23.22
N GLN A 459 -27.83 -11.65 -22.40
CA GLN A 459 -27.65 -11.04 -21.08
C GLN A 459 -26.63 -11.83 -20.26
N LYS A 460 -25.72 -11.11 -19.56
CA LYS A 460 -24.64 -11.73 -18.77
C LYS A 460 -25.14 -12.75 -17.73
N ASP A 461 -26.37 -12.60 -17.27
CA ASP A 461 -26.97 -13.50 -16.29
C ASP A 461 -27.40 -14.84 -16.91
N VAL A 462 -27.85 -14.83 -18.16
CA VAL A 462 -28.16 -16.04 -18.93
C VAL A 462 -26.91 -16.86 -19.26
N LEU A 463 -25.79 -16.19 -19.54
CA LEU A 463 -24.50 -16.86 -19.77
C LEU A 463 -23.98 -17.58 -18.52
N LYS A 464 -24.37 -17.12 -17.34
CA LYS A 464 -24.01 -17.75 -16.05
C LYS A 464 -24.80 -19.03 -15.74
N GLU A 465 -25.97 -19.19 -16.39
CA GLU A 465 -26.84 -20.37 -16.21
C GLU A 465 -26.46 -21.53 -17.14
N LEU A 466 -25.60 -21.32 -18.15
CA LEU A 466 -25.14 -22.36 -19.04
C LEU A 466 -24.21 -23.34 -18.33
N SER A 467 -24.50 -24.65 -18.41
CA SER A 467 -23.60 -25.70 -17.94
C SER A 467 -22.38 -25.86 -18.88
N GLU A 468 -21.27 -26.46 -18.38
CA GLU A 468 -20.10 -26.77 -19.23
C GLU A 468 -20.46 -27.54 -20.50
N ARG A 469 -21.36 -28.50 -20.36
CA ARG A 469 -21.82 -29.31 -21.47
C ARG A 469 -22.56 -28.49 -22.50
N GLN A 470 -23.38 -27.53 -22.07
CA GLN A 470 -24.13 -26.62 -22.92
C GLN A 470 -23.20 -25.67 -23.69
N VAL A 471 -22.15 -25.16 -23.05
CA VAL A 471 -21.12 -24.35 -23.71
C VAL A 471 -20.40 -25.16 -24.78
N VAL A 472 -19.98 -26.39 -24.49
CA VAL A 472 -19.32 -27.27 -25.46
C VAL A 472 -20.26 -27.64 -26.62
N ILE A 473 -21.54 -27.80 -26.35
CA ILE A 473 -22.56 -28.01 -27.40
C ILE A 473 -22.68 -26.78 -28.30
N LEU A 474 -22.76 -25.59 -27.76
CA LEU A 474 -22.80 -24.34 -28.53
C LEU A 474 -21.52 -24.15 -29.35
N GLU A 475 -20.36 -24.46 -28.78
CA GLU A 475 -19.07 -24.44 -29.50
C GLU A 475 -19.04 -25.42 -30.66
N LEU A 476 -19.53 -26.64 -30.46
CA LEU A 476 -19.64 -27.64 -31.52
C LEU A 476 -20.58 -27.22 -32.62
N ILE A 477 -21.72 -26.64 -32.29
CA ILE A 477 -22.69 -26.11 -33.25
C ILE A 477 -22.04 -24.99 -34.11
N TYR A 478 -21.25 -24.12 -33.48
CA TYR A 478 -20.63 -23.01 -34.16
C TYR A 478 -19.43 -23.43 -35.02
N THR A 479 -18.56 -24.28 -34.49
CA THR A 479 -17.34 -24.71 -35.18
C THR A 479 -17.58 -25.82 -36.22
N SER A 480 -18.66 -26.58 -36.03
CA SER A 480 -19.06 -27.68 -36.91
C SER A 480 -20.58 -27.69 -37.10
N PRO A 481 -21.15 -26.69 -37.81
CA PRO A 481 -22.59 -26.52 -37.93
C PRO A 481 -23.30 -27.68 -38.65
N GLU A 482 -22.57 -28.50 -39.35
CA GLU A 482 -23.07 -29.68 -40.06
C GLU A 482 -23.13 -30.94 -39.17
N ALA A 483 -22.52 -30.91 -37.98
CA ALA A 483 -22.42 -32.05 -37.08
C ALA A 483 -23.82 -32.64 -36.75
N THR A 484 -23.94 -33.96 -36.85
CA THR A 484 -25.15 -34.68 -36.48
C THR A 484 -25.25 -34.85 -34.97
N LEU A 485 -26.47 -35.12 -34.45
CA LEU A 485 -26.66 -35.43 -33.01
C LEU A 485 -25.83 -36.62 -32.57
N ILE A 486 -25.62 -37.63 -33.47
CA ILE A 486 -24.81 -38.83 -33.22
C ILE A 486 -23.32 -38.46 -33.05
N GLU A 487 -22.83 -37.56 -33.89
CA GLU A 487 -21.44 -37.07 -33.79
C GLU A 487 -21.23 -36.26 -32.52
N MET A 488 -22.18 -35.38 -32.15
CA MET A 488 -22.15 -34.63 -30.91
C MET A 488 -22.20 -35.55 -29.68
N SER A 489 -23.10 -36.57 -29.69
CA SER A 489 -23.25 -37.50 -28.63
C SER A 489 -21.98 -38.36 -28.42
N ARG A 490 -21.34 -38.77 -29.53
CA ARG A 490 -20.07 -39.50 -29.50
C ARG A 490 -18.92 -38.65 -28.94
N LYS A 491 -18.84 -37.41 -29.41
CA LYS A 491 -17.78 -36.45 -28.97
C LYS A 491 -17.92 -36.09 -27.48
N LEU A 492 -19.14 -35.95 -26.98
CA LEU A 492 -19.45 -35.63 -25.59
C LEU A 492 -19.60 -36.86 -24.67
N LYS A 493 -19.51 -38.07 -25.23
CA LYS A 493 -19.71 -39.37 -24.52
C LYS A 493 -21.05 -39.43 -23.78
N VAL A 494 -22.11 -38.95 -24.39
CA VAL A 494 -23.48 -38.94 -23.84
C VAL A 494 -24.47 -39.50 -24.87
N SER A 495 -25.71 -39.81 -24.46
CA SER A 495 -26.76 -40.24 -25.38
C SER A 495 -27.35 -39.11 -26.22
N ASP A 496 -27.87 -39.38 -27.42
CA ASP A 496 -28.57 -38.43 -28.25
C ASP A 496 -29.75 -37.77 -27.51
N LYS A 497 -30.43 -38.51 -26.66
CA LYS A 497 -31.51 -37.99 -25.80
C LYS A 497 -30.98 -36.95 -24.80
N THR A 498 -29.74 -37.10 -24.33
CA THR A 498 -29.09 -36.11 -23.48
C THR A 498 -28.83 -34.83 -24.24
N ILE A 499 -28.31 -34.92 -25.47
CA ILE A 499 -28.08 -33.72 -26.31
C ILE A 499 -29.39 -32.98 -26.59
N GLN A 500 -30.47 -33.69 -26.86
CA GLN A 500 -31.80 -33.10 -27.08
C GLN A 500 -32.34 -32.40 -25.82
N ARG A 501 -32.09 -32.96 -24.62
CA ARG A 501 -32.43 -32.31 -23.35
C ARG A 501 -31.64 -31.03 -23.12
N GLU A 502 -30.34 -31.05 -23.41
CA GLU A 502 -29.50 -29.86 -23.31
C GLU A 502 -29.94 -28.78 -24.32
N PHE A 503 -30.30 -29.13 -25.53
CA PHE A 503 -30.88 -28.17 -26.49
C PHE A 503 -32.16 -27.54 -25.95
N THR A 504 -33.01 -28.33 -25.30
CA THR A 504 -34.25 -27.82 -24.70
C THR A 504 -33.95 -26.88 -23.53
N ALA A 505 -32.92 -27.20 -22.73
CA ALA A 505 -32.48 -26.36 -21.62
C ALA A 505 -31.86 -25.05 -22.13
N ILE A 506 -31.01 -25.09 -23.17
CA ILE A 506 -30.42 -23.90 -23.80
C ILE A 506 -31.51 -22.97 -24.38
N ARG A 507 -32.52 -23.55 -25.04
CA ARG A 507 -33.65 -22.74 -25.55
C ARG A 507 -34.44 -22.04 -24.45
N LYS A 508 -34.61 -22.67 -23.29
CA LYS A 508 -35.29 -22.03 -22.13
C LYS A 508 -34.51 -20.83 -21.60
N LEU A 509 -33.23 -20.73 -21.91
CA LEU A 509 -32.38 -19.59 -21.57
C LEU A 509 -32.41 -18.47 -22.65
N GLY A 510 -33.31 -18.58 -23.65
CA GLY A 510 -33.44 -17.59 -24.72
C GLY A 510 -32.42 -17.73 -25.87
N ILE A 511 -31.68 -18.84 -25.89
CA ILE A 511 -30.71 -19.15 -26.97
C ILE A 511 -31.34 -20.24 -27.86
N ASN A 512 -31.93 -19.84 -28.96
CA ASN A 512 -32.57 -20.76 -29.90
C ASN A 512 -31.53 -21.46 -30.78
N ILE A 513 -31.64 -22.80 -30.83
CA ILE A 513 -30.82 -23.66 -31.68
C ILE A 513 -31.75 -24.32 -32.71
N GLU A 514 -31.57 -24.01 -33.99
CA GLU A 514 -32.37 -24.51 -35.07
C GLU A 514 -31.49 -25.18 -36.13
N ARG A 515 -32.03 -26.18 -36.85
CA ARG A 515 -31.38 -26.80 -37.98
C ARG A 515 -32.04 -26.31 -39.25
N GLN A 516 -31.29 -25.61 -40.13
CA GLN A 516 -31.74 -25.14 -41.43
C GLN A 516 -31.33 -26.13 -42.51
N ASP A 517 -32.07 -26.19 -43.60
CA ASP A 517 -31.79 -26.96 -44.83
C ASP A 517 -31.89 -28.49 -44.75
N GLY A 518 -32.74 -29.02 -43.81
CA GLY A 518 -33.11 -30.45 -43.79
C GLY A 518 -32.33 -31.34 -42.84
N ARG A 519 -32.80 -32.61 -42.67
CA ARG A 519 -32.26 -33.53 -41.66
C ARG A 519 -30.91 -34.16 -42.01
N LYS A 520 -30.53 -34.24 -43.30
CA LYS A 520 -29.30 -34.91 -43.70
C LYS A 520 -28.16 -33.94 -44.09
N GLU A 521 -28.48 -32.77 -44.64
CA GLU A 521 -27.48 -31.79 -45.13
C GLU A 521 -27.63 -30.42 -44.45
N GLY A 522 -28.45 -30.32 -43.39
CA GLY A 522 -28.76 -29.05 -42.75
C GLY A 522 -27.69 -28.61 -41.74
N LYS A 523 -27.60 -27.31 -41.58
CA LYS A 523 -26.68 -26.63 -40.66
C LYS A 523 -27.40 -26.16 -39.40
N TRP A 524 -26.74 -26.30 -38.28
CA TRP A 524 -27.21 -25.73 -37.00
C TRP A 524 -26.94 -24.23 -36.98
N VAL A 525 -27.92 -23.46 -36.55
CA VAL A 525 -27.84 -22.01 -36.43
C VAL A 525 -28.26 -21.64 -35.01
N ILE A 526 -27.47 -20.76 -34.39
CA ILE A 526 -27.77 -20.19 -33.05
C ILE A 526 -28.46 -18.84 -33.30
N LYS A 527 -29.65 -18.65 -32.74
CA LYS A 527 -30.42 -17.41 -32.78
C LYS A 527 -30.71 -16.96 -31.34
N ILE A 528 -30.56 -15.68 -31.08
CA ILE A 528 -30.85 -15.09 -29.78
C ILE A 528 -32.20 -14.38 -29.89
N GLU A 529 -33.16 -14.74 -29.05
CA GLU A 529 -34.41 -13.97 -28.91
C GLU A 529 -34.09 -12.64 -28.22
N LYS A 530 -34.44 -11.54 -28.90
CA LYS A 530 -34.27 -10.18 -28.35
C LYS A 530 -35.32 -9.88 -27.31
#